data_379c98caca8998996b4703e933547cd5
#
_entry.id   379c98caca8998996b4703e933547cd5
#
_cell.length_a   1.000
_cell.length_b   1.000
_cell.length_c   1.000
_cell.angle_alpha   90.00
_cell.angle_beta   90.00
_cell.angle_gamma   90.00
#
_symmetry.space_group_name_H-M   'P 1'
#
loop_
_entity.id
_entity.type
_entity.pdbx_description
1 polymer ?
#
loop_
_entity_poly.entity_id
_entity_poly.type
_entity_poly.pdbx_seq_one_letter_code
_entity_poly.pdbx_strand_id
1 'polypeptide(L)'
;LSNADLVAHWGLLKIELFIALWLIIFLMMGIYLLGKIRFPKDTKIERISFSRYVFAILSVAFSIYLSTGLIYNKDKQSYNALSVLSGLAPPLGYSYFFPKDCPNDLNCYKDLKSGIQXAKEVDKPVLLDFTGYACVNCRKMEEHXWPXPXVDKXLRDNFVLISXYVXDKKPLPINEKLFVNRTSGNGLRQLENYGHKWAHFQSQYFKVNSQPFYIIIDPNNFQILNXPVGYMPDVNDYLSFLNCGLSEYRSSKEK
;
A
#
# COMPACT_ATOMS: atom_id res chain seq x y z
N LEU A 1 -10.77 -11.08 -3.59
CA LEU A 1 -11.68 -10.14 -4.28
C LEU A 1 -11.25 -8.69 -4.04
N SER A 2 -10.97 -8.29 -2.79
CA SER A 2 -10.63 -6.91 -2.44
C SER A 2 -9.40 -6.38 -3.23
N ASN A 3 -8.32 -7.18 -3.31
CA ASN A 3 -7.15 -6.80 -4.08
C ASN A 3 -7.42 -6.73 -5.59
N ALA A 4 -8.30 -7.60 -6.11
CA ALA A 4 -8.71 -7.54 -7.52
C ALA A 4 -9.52 -6.29 -7.81
N ASP A 5 -10.43 -5.93 -6.91
CA ASP A 5 -11.25 -4.72 -6.99
C ASP A 5 -10.37 -3.46 -7.05
N LEU A 6 -9.35 -3.44 -6.20
CA LEU A 6 -8.40 -2.31 -6.10
C LEU A 6 -7.55 -2.18 -7.37
N VAL A 7 -6.95 -3.30 -7.84
CA VAL A 7 -6.06 -3.33 -9.02
C VAL A 7 -6.85 -3.01 -10.31
N ALA A 8 -8.10 -3.48 -10.40
CA ALA A 8 -8.97 -3.28 -11.57
C ALA A 8 -9.75 -1.95 -11.52
N HIS A 9 -9.65 -1.21 -10.43
CA HIS A 9 -10.35 0.07 -10.21
C HIS A 9 -11.88 -0.03 -10.31
N TRP A 10 -12.46 -1.17 -9.83
CA TRP A 10 -13.92 -1.35 -9.88
C TRP A 10 -14.65 -0.47 -8.86
N GLY A 11 -14.06 -0.19 -7.71
CA GLY A 11 -14.64 0.68 -6.69
C GLY A 11 -15.74 0.05 -5.86
N LEU A 12 -15.85 -1.28 -5.86
CA LEU A 12 -16.97 -2.03 -5.26
C LEU A 12 -16.71 -2.40 -3.81
N LEU A 13 -15.48 -2.86 -3.48
CA LEU A 13 -15.18 -3.45 -2.18
C LEU A 13 -14.19 -2.57 -1.40
N LYS A 14 -14.65 -1.37 -1.07
CA LYS A 14 -13.87 -0.41 -0.28
C LYS A 14 -13.77 -0.86 1.19
N ILE A 15 -12.91 -0.19 1.97
CA ILE A 15 -12.52 -0.62 3.32
C ILE A 15 -13.74 -0.83 4.24
N GLU A 16 -14.74 0.05 4.17
CA GLU A 16 -15.94 -0.03 5.01
C GLU A 16 -16.74 -1.30 4.72
N LEU A 17 -17.01 -1.54 3.44
CA LEU A 17 -17.79 -2.71 3.03
C LEU A 17 -17.01 -4.00 3.30
N PHE A 18 -15.69 -4.00 3.04
CA PHE A 18 -14.82 -5.13 3.32
C PHE A 18 -14.89 -5.51 4.82
N ILE A 19 -14.66 -4.53 5.71
CA ILE A 19 -14.67 -4.79 7.17
C ILE A 19 -16.07 -5.19 7.64
N ALA A 20 -17.13 -4.51 7.15
CA ALA A 20 -18.51 -4.83 7.54
C ALA A 20 -18.90 -6.26 7.17
N LEU A 21 -18.54 -6.71 5.95
CA LEU A 21 -18.81 -8.08 5.52
C LEU A 21 -18.07 -9.10 6.39
N TRP A 22 -16.79 -8.87 6.65
CA TRP A 22 -15.99 -9.77 7.49
C TRP A 22 -16.53 -9.80 8.92
N LEU A 23 -16.90 -8.65 9.47
CA LEU A 23 -17.48 -8.54 10.81
C LEU A 23 -18.76 -9.40 10.92
N ILE A 24 -19.66 -9.25 9.94
CA ILE A 24 -20.92 -10.02 9.90
C ILE A 24 -20.62 -11.53 9.78
N ILE A 25 -19.70 -11.93 8.89
CA ILE A 25 -19.34 -13.34 8.67
C ILE A 25 -18.82 -13.96 9.99
N PHE A 26 -17.86 -13.30 10.65
CA PHE A 26 -17.28 -13.84 11.88
C PHE A 26 -18.27 -13.82 13.05
N LEU A 27 -19.13 -12.81 13.15
CA LEU A 27 -20.17 -12.76 14.15
C LEU A 27 -21.18 -13.91 13.95
N MET A 28 -21.67 -14.07 12.71
CA MET A 28 -22.60 -15.16 12.36
C MET A 28 -21.97 -16.53 12.60
N MET A 29 -20.68 -16.69 12.28
CA MET A 29 -19.94 -17.92 12.55
C MET A 29 -19.88 -18.22 14.06
N GLY A 30 -19.63 -17.22 14.89
CA GLY A 30 -19.65 -17.36 16.35
C GLY A 30 -21.02 -17.83 16.84
N ILE A 31 -22.10 -17.19 16.39
CA ILE A 31 -23.49 -17.54 16.75
C ILE A 31 -23.85 -18.96 16.28
N TYR A 32 -23.42 -19.35 15.08
CA TYR A 32 -23.61 -20.69 14.51
C TYR A 32 -22.89 -21.75 15.36
N LEU A 33 -21.65 -21.49 15.74
CA LEU A 33 -20.86 -22.43 16.57
C LEU A 33 -21.50 -22.64 17.96
N LEU A 34 -22.19 -21.62 18.48
CA LEU A 34 -22.96 -21.72 19.74
C LEU A 34 -24.31 -22.42 19.55
N GLY A 35 -24.62 -22.89 18.34
CA GLY A 35 -25.85 -23.64 18.05
C GLY A 35 -27.11 -22.79 18.04
N LYS A 36 -27.00 -21.45 18.00
CA LYS A 36 -28.14 -20.53 17.95
C LYS A 36 -28.76 -20.40 16.57
N ILE A 37 -27.97 -20.69 15.53
CA ILE A 37 -28.40 -20.75 14.13
C ILE A 37 -28.23 -22.19 13.64
N ARG A 38 -29.19 -22.69 12.83
CA ARG A 38 -29.12 -24.00 12.20
C ARG A 38 -29.47 -23.89 10.73
N PHE A 39 -28.73 -24.61 9.90
CA PHE A 39 -29.05 -24.77 8.49
C PHE A 39 -29.90 -26.05 8.28
N PRO A 40 -30.60 -26.16 7.16
CA PRO A 40 -31.54 -27.28 6.95
C PRO A 40 -30.97 -28.71 7.07
N LYS A 41 -29.65 -28.85 6.88
CA LYS A 41 -28.99 -30.17 6.96
C LYS A 41 -28.23 -30.40 8.27
N ASP A 42 -28.29 -29.46 9.21
CA ASP A 42 -27.55 -29.57 10.48
C ASP A 42 -28.30 -30.54 11.44
N THR A 43 -27.55 -31.43 12.07
CA THR A 43 -28.05 -32.25 13.17
C THR A 43 -28.25 -31.38 14.42
N LYS A 44 -29.23 -31.76 15.23
CA LYS A 44 -29.51 -31.06 16.50
C LYS A 44 -28.31 -31.19 17.44
N ILE A 45 -27.84 -30.07 17.94
CA ILE A 45 -26.73 -30.03 18.89
C ILE A 45 -27.33 -30.15 20.31
N GLU A 46 -27.12 -31.30 20.93
CA GLU A 46 -27.59 -31.54 22.31
C GLU A 46 -26.64 -30.94 23.32
N ARG A 47 -25.34 -31.03 23.07
CA ARG A 47 -24.30 -30.43 23.95
C ARG A 47 -23.25 -29.78 23.06
N ILE A 48 -22.84 -28.56 23.44
CA ILE A 48 -21.80 -27.83 22.73
C ILE A 48 -20.45 -28.36 23.23
N SER A 49 -19.60 -28.83 22.31
CA SER A 49 -18.27 -29.31 22.67
C SER A 49 -17.36 -28.14 23.08
N PHE A 50 -16.34 -28.42 23.87
CA PHE A 50 -15.36 -27.43 24.31
C PHE A 50 -14.71 -26.70 23.12
N SER A 51 -14.34 -27.44 22.08
CA SER A 51 -13.74 -26.84 20.87
C SER A 51 -14.68 -25.84 20.19
N ARG A 52 -15.99 -26.14 20.13
CA ARG A 52 -16.97 -25.20 19.55
C ARG A 52 -17.06 -23.90 20.36
N TYR A 53 -16.98 -24.00 21.70
CA TYR A 53 -16.94 -22.81 22.57
C TYR A 53 -15.70 -21.96 22.28
N VAL A 54 -14.52 -22.59 22.20
CA VAL A 54 -13.26 -21.90 21.95
C VAL A 54 -13.33 -21.15 20.59
N PHE A 55 -13.74 -21.85 19.52
CA PHE A 55 -13.83 -21.22 18.21
C PHE A 55 -14.93 -20.15 18.13
N ALA A 56 -16.03 -20.32 18.87
CA ALA A 56 -17.07 -19.28 18.94
C ALA A 56 -16.54 -18.00 19.62
N ILE A 57 -15.83 -18.15 20.74
CA ILE A 57 -15.22 -17.01 21.45
C ILE A 57 -14.20 -16.31 20.55
N LEU A 58 -13.32 -17.08 19.87
CA LEU A 58 -12.33 -16.51 18.96
C LEU A 58 -12.99 -15.75 17.81
N SER A 59 -14.08 -16.29 17.25
CA SER A 59 -14.82 -15.65 16.14
C SER A 59 -15.46 -14.33 16.61
N VAL A 60 -16.08 -14.32 17.78
CA VAL A 60 -16.70 -13.11 18.32
C VAL A 60 -15.62 -12.09 18.69
N ALA A 61 -14.52 -12.51 19.33
CA ALA A 61 -13.41 -11.63 19.66
C ALA A 61 -12.79 -11.00 18.41
N PHE A 62 -12.64 -11.79 17.34
CA PHE A 62 -12.14 -11.29 16.05
C PHE A 62 -13.13 -10.28 15.43
N SER A 63 -14.45 -10.54 15.54
CA SER A 63 -15.47 -9.61 15.07
C SER A 63 -15.40 -8.27 15.82
N ILE A 64 -15.16 -8.31 17.15
CA ILE A 64 -14.96 -7.09 17.97
C ILE A 64 -13.68 -6.37 17.50
N TYR A 65 -12.58 -7.11 17.27
CA TYR A 65 -11.34 -6.54 16.73
C TYR A 65 -11.59 -5.84 15.38
N LEU A 66 -12.34 -6.49 14.48
CA LEU A 66 -12.67 -5.90 13.16
C LEU A 66 -13.44 -4.58 13.29
N SER A 67 -14.35 -4.49 14.27
CA SER A 67 -15.13 -3.25 14.49
C SER A 67 -14.24 -2.05 14.81
N THR A 68 -13.06 -2.27 15.43
CA THR A 68 -12.11 -1.18 15.72
C THR A 68 -11.56 -0.54 14.46
N GLY A 69 -11.55 -1.28 13.33
CA GLY A 69 -11.11 -0.78 12.02
C GLY A 69 -12.12 0.17 11.36
N LEU A 70 -13.32 0.31 11.91
CA LEU A 70 -14.31 1.29 11.45
C LEU A 70 -14.37 2.53 12.36
N ILE A 71 -13.49 2.61 13.37
CA ILE A 71 -13.41 3.77 14.25
C ILE A 71 -12.59 4.86 13.55
N TYR A 72 -13.20 6.03 13.38
CA TYR A 72 -12.53 7.17 12.75
C TYR A 72 -11.53 7.79 13.72
N ASN A 73 -10.30 7.96 13.27
CA ASN A 73 -9.23 8.61 13.99
C ASN A 73 -9.11 10.05 13.48
N LYS A 74 -9.39 11.04 14.35
CA LYS A 74 -9.40 12.46 14.00
C LYS A 74 -8.00 12.99 13.64
N ASP A 75 -6.96 12.47 14.31
CA ASP A 75 -5.59 12.94 14.11
C ASP A 75 -5.05 12.50 12.75
N LYS A 76 -5.41 11.30 12.31
CA LYS A 76 -5.00 10.72 11.04
C LYS A 76 -6.00 11.00 9.90
N GLN A 77 -7.16 11.54 10.24
CA GLN A 77 -8.26 11.77 9.30
C GLN A 77 -8.58 10.51 8.46
N SER A 78 -8.56 9.36 9.12
CA SER A 78 -8.77 8.05 8.49
C SER A 78 -9.26 7.05 9.53
N TYR A 79 -9.57 5.84 9.07
CA TYR A 79 -9.86 4.71 9.95
C TYR A 79 -8.57 4.19 10.62
N ASN A 80 -8.74 3.41 11.69
CA ASN A 80 -7.62 2.73 12.34
C ASN A 80 -7.11 1.56 11.47
N ALA A 81 -5.81 1.44 11.32
CA ALA A 81 -5.19 0.31 10.63
C ALA A 81 -5.35 -0.96 11.47
N LEU A 82 -5.80 -2.04 10.84
CA LEU A 82 -5.93 -3.36 11.47
C LEU A 82 -4.66 -4.17 11.17
N SER A 83 -3.74 -4.25 12.12
CA SER A 83 -2.43 -4.88 11.93
C SER A 83 -2.51 -6.34 11.45
N VAL A 84 -3.50 -7.10 11.94
CA VAL A 84 -3.72 -8.49 11.51
C VAL A 84 -4.16 -8.58 10.04
N LEU A 85 -4.79 -7.52 9.52
CA LEU A 85 -5.28 -7.47 8.14
C LEU A 85 -4.41 -6.64 7.20
N SER A 86 -3.26 -6.14 7.66
CA SER A 86 -2.34 -5.34 6.82
C SER A 86 -2.00 -6.09 5.53
N GLY A 87 -2.31 -5.47 4.40
CA GLY A 87 -2.10 -6.04 3.07
C GLY A 87 -3.17 -7.02 2.60
N LEU A 88 -4.09 -7.47 3.49
CA LEU A 88 -5.27 -8.27 3.12
C LEU A 88 -6.49 -7.38 2.90
N ALA A 89 -6.70 -6.42 3.79
CA ALA A 89 -7.74 -5.41 3.66
C ALA A 89 -7.33 -4.36 2.61
N PRO A 90 -8.29 -3.67 2.00
CA PRO A 90 -7.98 -2.52 1.15
C PRO A 90 -7.24 -1.44 1.94
N PRO A 91 -6.42 -0.59 1.27
CA PRO A 91 -5.78 0.54 1.93
C PRO A 91 -6.81 1.47 2.60
N LEU A 92 -6.41 2.13 3.69
CA LEU A 92 -7.30 3.04 4.44
C LEU A 92 -7.88 4.17 3.58
N GLY A 93 -7.11 4.64 2.58
CA GLY A 93 -7.57 5.66 1.64
C GLY A 93 -8.55 5.16 0.58
N TYR A 94 -8.70 3.83 0.41
CA TYR A 94 -9.69 3.24 -0.48
C TYR A 94 -11.03 3.14 0.26
N SER A 95 -11.65 4.30 0.45
CA SER A 95 -12.79 4.50 1.36
C SER A 95 -13.92 5.23 0.64
N TYR A 96 -15.17 4.98 1.05
CA TYR A 96 -16.33 5.73 0.59
C TYR A 96 -16.41 7.11 1.26
N PHE A 97 -16.03 7.19 2.54
CA PHE A 97 -16.22 8.40 3.34
C PHE A 97 -14.96 9.26 3.46
N PHE A 98 -13.77 8.63 3.44
CA PHE A 98 -12.50 9.32 3.63
C PHE A 98 -11.51 8.92 2.52
N PRO A 99 -11.86 9.15 1.23
CA PRO A 99 -10.97 8.76 0.14
C PRO A 99 -9.68 9.57 0.16
N LYS A 100 -8.55 8.88 -0.02
CA LYS A 100 -7.22 9.50 -0.13
C LYS A 100 -6.47 8.89 -1.28
N ASP A 101 -5.85 9.72 -2.09
CA ASP A 101 -5.07 9.27 -3.25
C ASP A 101 -3.69 8.74 -2.84
N CYS A 102 -3.18 9.21 -1.71
CA CYS A 102 -1.84 8.88 -1.22
C CYS A 102 -1.91 8.34 0.22
N PRO A 103 -1.01 7.41 0.57
CA PRO A 103 -0.97 6.89 1.95
C PRO A 103 -0.72 8.01 2.96
N ASN A 104 -1.34 7.91 4.13
CA ASN A 104 -1.15 8.81 5.27
C ASN A 104 -1.39 10.28 4.94
N ASP A 105 -2.18 10.56 3.90
CA ASP A 105 -2.41 11.92 3.44
C ASP A 105 -1.11 12.66 3.09
N LEU A 106 -0.11 11.91 2.61
CA LEU A 106 1.11 12.48 2.07
C LEU A 106 0.81 13.09 0.69
N ASN A 107 1.53 14.14 0.33
CA ASN A 107 1.45 14.68 -1.02
C ASN A 107 2.33 13.84 -1.94
N CYS A 108 1.71 12.91 -2.69
CA CYS A 108 2.45 12.02 -3.59
C CYS A 108 2.06 12.24 -5.05
N TYR A 109 3.02 12.02 -5.92
CA TYR A 109 2.85 12.05 -7.38
C TYR A 109 2.79 10.62 -7.90
N LYS A 110 1.87 10.35 -8.85
CA LYS A 110 1.76 9.04 -9.51
C LYS A 110 2.38 9.03 -10.90
N ASP A 111 2.97 10.16 -11.29
CA ASP A 111 3.67 10.33 -12.56
C ASP A 111 5.05 10.94 -12.32
N LEU A 112 6.06 10.37 -12.97
CA LEU A 112 7.47 10.77 -12.80
C LEU A 112 7.70 12.21 -13.23
N LYS A 113 7.14 12.62 -14.36
CA LYS A 113 7.37 13.95 -14.93
C LYS A 113 6.87 15.07 -13.99
N SER A 114 5.62 14.92 -13.54
CA SER A 114 5.01 15.92 -12.64
C SER A 114 5.69 15.95 -11.26
N GLY A 115 6.07 14.78 -10.74
CA GLY A 115 6.79 14.69 -9.46
C GLY A 115 8.19 15.31 -9.53
N ILE A 116 8.94 15.05 -10.60
CA ILE A 116 10.27 15.66 -10.82
C ILE A 116 10.14 17.17 -10.94
N GLN A 117 9.13 17.64 -11.64
CA GLN A 117 8.90 19.08 -11.74
C GLN A 117 8.66 19.74 -10.39
N UNK A 118 7.92 19.12 -9.53
CA UNK A 118 7.70 19.50 -8.35
C UNK A 118 8.81 19.51 -7.60
N ALA A 119 9.58 18.58 -7.61
CA ALA A 119 10.80 18.49 -6.81
C ALA A 119 11.83 19.58 -7.13
N LYS A 120 11.98 19.89 -8.40
CA LYS A 120 12.84 21.01 -8.84
C LYS A 120 12.34 22.37 -8.32
N GLU A 121 11.04 22.60 -8.39
CA GLU A 121 10.41 23.87 -7.98
C GLU A 121 10.54 24.12 -6.46
N VAL A 122 10.42 23.05 -5.66
CA VAL A 122 10.50 23.16 -4.18
C VAL A 122 11.90 22.85 -3.65
N ASP A 123 12.82 22.50 -4.54
CA ASP A 123 14.21 22.22 -4.23
C ASP A 123 14.39 21.09 -3.20
N LYS A 124 13.73 19.94 -3.46
CA LYS A 124 13.79 18.78 -2.59
C LYS A 124 14.21 17.52 -3.37
N PRO A 125 14.92 16.58 -2.74
CA PRO A 125 15.17 15.28 -3.37
C PRO A 125 13.88 14.49 -3.54
N VAL A 126 13.88 13.58 -4.49
CA VAL A 126 12.74 12.71 -4.78
C VAL A 126 12.93 11.37 -4.09
N LEU A 127 11.90 10.91 -3.39
CA LEU A 127 11.77 9.53 -2.97
C LEU A 127 10.90 8.81 -4.01
N LEU A 128 11.54 7.98 -4.84
CA LEU A 128 10.82 7.07 -5.76
C LEU A 128 10.37 5.85 -4.97
N ASP A 129 9.09 5.58 -4.98
CA ASP A 129 8.46 4.43 -4.32
C ASP A 129 7.85 3.54 -5.40
N PHE A 130 8.50 2.41 -5.71
CA PHE A 130 7.89 1.37 -6.55
C PHE A 130 6.99 0.51 -5.67
N THR A 131 5.70 0.68 -5.84
CA THR A 131 4.66 0.12 -4.99
C THR A 131 3.62 -0.65 -5.82
N GLY A 132 2.64 -1.22 -5.17
CA GLY A 132 1.54 -1.91 -5.84
C GLY A 132 0.29 -1.94 -4.98
N TYR A 133 -0.86 -1.83 -5.63
CA TYR A 133 -2.16 -1.84 -4.92
C TYR A 133 -2.37 -3.09 -4.07
N ALA A 134 -1.90 -4.26 -4.53
CA ALA A 134 -2.02 -5.54 -3.83
C ALA A 134 -0.72 -5.97 -3.12
N CYS A 135 0.19 -5.04 -2.89
CA CYS A 135 1.50 -5.30 -2.31
C CYS A 135 1.41 -5.29 -0.77
N VAL A 136 1.45 -6.45 -0.14
CA VAL A 136 1.34 -6.62 1.32
C VAL A 136 2.44 -5.84 2.07
N ASN A 137 3.70 -5.96 1.62
CA ASN A 137 4.83 -5.29 2.28
C ASN A 137 4.78 -3.77 2.08
N CYS A 138 4.27 -3.30 0.94
CA CYS A 138 4.05 -1.87 0.71
C CYS A 138 3.04 -1.33 1.73
N ARG A 139 1.90 -2.04 1.88
CA ARG A 139 0.87 -1.67 2.87
C ARG A 139 1.44 -1.62 4.29
N LYS A 140 2.30 -2.59 4.66
CA LYS A 140 2.93 -2.60 5.98
C LYS A 140 3.83 -1.37 6.20
N MET A 141 4.60 -0.97 5.19
CA MET A 141 5.41 0.27 5.28
C MET A 141 4.50 1.48 5.45
N GLU A 142 3.47 1.58 4.63
CA GLU A 142 2.52 2.71 4.65
C GLU A 142 1.70 2.79 5.95
N GLU A 143 1.34 1.65 6.53
CA GLU A 143 0.49 1.59 7.74
C GLU A 143 1.29 1.66 9.04
N HIS A 144 2.50 1.23 9.04
CA HIS A 144 3.31 1.06 10.27
C HIS A 144 4.67 1.76 10.25
N UNK A 145 5.31 1.98 9.14
CA UNK A 145 6.55 2.51 9.03
C UNK A 145 6.46 3.92 8.88
N TRP A 146 5.67 4.34 7.83
CA TRP A 146 5.57 5.76 7.48
C TRP A 146 4.86 6.65 8.54
N PRO A 147 3.83 6.22 9.25
CA PRO A 147 3.19 7.06 10.28
C PRO A 147 3.98 7.29 11.58
N UNK A 148 5.10 6.78 11.74
CA UNK A 148 5.91 6.95 12.73
C UNK A 148 6.37 8.26 12.66
N PRO A 149 6.06 9.21 13.75
CA PRO A 149 6.24 10.67 13.64
C PRO A 149 7.58 11.17 13.05
N UNK A 150 8.47 10.40 13.10
CA UNK A 150 9.65 10.70 12.66
C UNK A 150 9.78 10.58 11.27
N VAL A 151 9.32 9.53 10.83
CA VAL A 151 9.33 9.22 9.41
C VAL A 151 8.35 10.14 8.66
N ASP A 152 7.15 10.26 9.15
CA ASP A 152 6.13 11.12 8.56
C ASP A 152 6.67 12.55 8.37
N LYS A 153 7.28 13.09 9.37
CA LYS A 153 7.90 14.41 9.29
C LYS A 153 9.05 14.48 8.24
N UNK A 154 9.82 13.33 8.08
CA UNK A 154 10.82 13.28 7.24
C UNK A 154 10.42 13.34 5.95
N LEU A 155 9.37 12.65 5.65
CA LEU A 155 8.76 12.55 4.34
C LEU A 155 8.12 13.86 3.89
N ARG A 156 7.30 14.45 4.71
CA ARG A 156 6.58 15.69 4.38
C ARG A 156 7.50 16.89 4.17
N ASP A 157 8.47 17.03 5.06
CA ASP A 157 9.27 18.26 5.09
C ASP A 157 10.41 18.25 4.07
N ASN A 158 10.95 17.05 3.74
CA ASN A 158 12.23 17.00 3.04
C ASN A 158 12.21 16.29 1.69
N PHE A 159 11.11 15.61 1.33
CA PHE A 159 11.06 14.83 0.09
C PHE A 159 9.84 15.16 -0.76
N VAL A 160 9.98 14.97 -2.06
CA VAL A 160 8.83 14.83 -2.96
C VAL A 160 8.67 13.33 -3.21
N LEU A 161 7.51 12.79 -2.81
CA LEU A 161 7.19 11.36 -2.96
C LEU A 161 6.61 11.10 -4.34
N ILE A 162 7.19 10.14 -5.09
CA ILE A 162 6.66 9.68 -6.38
C ILE A 162 6.42 8.17 -6.26
N SER A 163 5.13 7.80 -6.28
CA SER A 163 4.73 6.38 -6.18
C SER A 163 4.35 5.79 -7.54
N UNK A 164 5.03 4.91 -8.20
CA UNK A 164 4.94 4.35 -9.30
C UNK A 164 4.36 3.10 -9.17
N TYR A 165 3.11 2.88 -9.33
CA TYR A 165 2.33 1.67 -9.06
C TYR A 165 2.57 0.61 -10.13
N VAL A 166 3.34 -0.39 -9.85
CA VAL A 166 3.75 -1.44 -10.81
C VAL A 166 2.68 -2.51 -11.11
N UNK A 167 1.53 -2.43 -10.63
CA UNK A 167 0.61 -3.23 -10.84
C UNK A 167 -0.57 -2.67 -11.31
N ASP A 168 -0.55 -1.43 -11.69
CA ASP A 168 -1.73 -0.63 -12.05
C ASP A 168 -2.28 -1.04 -13.42
N LYS A 169 -3.55 -1.40 -13.48
CA LYS A 169 -4.22 -1.82 -14.73
C LYS A 169 -4.84 -0.65 -15.50
N LYS A 170 -4.74 0.58 -14.99
CA LYS A 170 -5.25 1.76 -15.68
C LYS A 170 -4.57 1.91 -17.05
N PRO A 171 -5.34 2.00 -18.17
CA PRO A 171 -4.73 2.08 -19.50
C PRO A 171 -3.88 3.33 -19.69
N LEU A 172 -2.78 3.19 -20.41
CA LEU A 172 -1.98 4.34 -20.87
C LEU A 172 -2.71 5.09 -21.98
N PRO A 173 -2.52 6.41 -22.06
CA PRO A 173 -2.93 7.17 -23.24
C PRO A 173 -2.30 6.58 -24.52
N ILE A 174 -2.95 6.71 -25.65
CA ILE A 174 -2.53 6.09 -26.93
C ILE A 174 -1.09 6.50 -27.27
N ASN A 175 -0.76 7.77 -27.08
CA ASN A 175 0.59 8.31 -27.37
C ASN A 175 1.70 7.81 -26.44
N GLU A 176 1.34 7.16 -25.31
CA GLU A 176 2.30 6.56 -24.37
C GLU A 176 2.41 5.04 -24.51
N LYS A 177 1.63 4.42 -25.41
CA LYS A 177 1.64 2.99 -25.68
C LYS A 177 2.81 2.64 -26.61
N LEU A 178 3.99 2.45 -26.07
CA LEU A 178 5.23 2.19 -26.82
C LEU A 178 5.52 0.70 -26.85
N PHE A 179 6.18 0.26 -27.92
CA PHE A 179 6.81 -1.07 -27.99
C PHE A 179 8.22 -0.96 -27.42
N VAL A 180 8.54 -1.84 -26.49
CA VAL A 180 9.82 -1.87 -25.79
C VAL A 180 10.40 -3.29 -25.87
N ASN A 181 11.71 -3.41 -25.78
CA ASN A 181 12.36 -4.71 -25.66
C ASN A 181 11.95 -5.37 -24.33
N ARG A 182 11.68 -6.66 -24.35
CA ARG A 182 11.42 -7.42 -23.12
C ARG A 182 12.66 -7.39 -22.24
N THR A 183 12.46 -7.23 -20.94
CA THR A 183 13.54 -7.30 -19.96
C THR A 183 14.01 -8.73 -19.71
N SER A 184 13.17 -9.72 -20.04
CA SER A 184 13.52 -11.14 -19.99
C SER A 184 13.03 -11.80 -21.28
N GLY A 185 13.90 -12.56 -21.94
CA GLY A 185 13.61 -13.22 -23.21
C GLY A 185 13.77 -12.26 -24.41
N ASN A 186 13.42 -12.75 -25.59
CA ASN A 186 13.55 -12.03 -26.85
C ASN A 186 12.21 -11.43 -27.29
N GLY A 187 12.27 -10.37 -28.08
CA GLY A 187 11.12 -9.75 -28.74
C GLY A 187 10.62 -8.48 -28.07
N LEU A 188 9.58 -7.93 -28.66
CA LEU A 188 8.98 -6.68 -28.24
C LEU A 188 7.74 -6.94 -27.38
N ARG A 189 7.41 -5.98 -26.51
CA ARG A 189 6.20 -5.95 -25.70
C ARG A 189 5.62 -4.55 -25.77
N GLN A 190 4.32 -4.45 -25.97
CA GLN A 190 3.64 -3.17 -25.90
C GLN A 190 3.33 -2.81 -24.43
N LEU A 191 3.63 -1.58 -24.06
CA LEU A 191 3.22 -1.01 -22.77
C LEU A 191 1.76 -0.55 -22.92
N GLU A 192 0.83 -1.23 -22.24
CA GLU A 192 -0.62 -0.99 -22.38
C GLU A 192 -1.20 -0.19 -21.22
N ASN A 193 -0.59 -0.26 -20.05
CA ASN A 193 -1.09 0.33 -18.83
C ASN A 193 0.05 0.88 -17.97
N TYR A 194 -0.30 1.66 -16.94
CA TYR A 194 0.69 2.28 -16.06
C TYR A 194 1.57 1.24 -15.34
N GLY A 195 1.00 0.10 -14.96
CA GLY A 195 1.79 -0.99 -14.37
C GLY A 195 2.88 -1.51 -15.30
N HIS A 196 2.55 -1.71 -16.59
CA HIS A 196 3.56 -2.10 -17.61
C HIS A 196 4.66 -1.04 -17.73
N LYS A 197 4.29 0.25 -17.74
CA LYS A 197 5.22 1.37 -17.84
C LYS A 197 6.20 1.37 -16.65
N TRP A 198 5.66 1.33 -15.44
CA TRP A 198 6.49 1.43 -14.23
C TRP A 198 7.30 0.16 -13.95
N ALA A 199 6.74 -1.03 -14.22
CA ALA A 199 7.50 -2.29 -14.12
C ALA A 199 8.65 -2.35 -15.13
N HIS A 200 8.42 -1.88 -16.37
CA HIS A 200 9.48 -1.80 -17.38
C HIS A 200 10.55 -0.79 -16.96
N PHE A 201 10.15 0.39 -16.48
CA PHE A 201 11.05 1.42 -15.99
C PHE A 201 11.93 0.87 -14.84
N GLN A 202 11.32 0.24 -13.85
CA GLN A 202 12.03 -0.35 -12.71
C GLN A 202 13.05 -1.39 -13.17
N SER A 203 12.60 -2.35 -14.01
CA SER A 203 13.46 -3.44 -14.49
C SER A 203 14.59 -2.95 -15.38
N GLN A 204 14.31 -1.95 -16.24
CA GLN A 204 15.29 -1.45 -17.21
C GLN A 204 16.39 -0.64 -16.53
N TYR A 205 16.03 0.26 -15.63
CA TYR A 205 17.00 1.19 -15.04
C TYR A 205 17.64 0.67 -13.75
N PHE A 206 16.89 -0.07 -12.92
CA PHE A 206 17.40 -0.52 -11.62
C PHE A 206 17.69 -2.02 -11.56
N LYS A 207 17.35 -2.78 -12.63
CA LYS A 207 17.56 -4.24 -12.74
C LYS A 207 16.87 -5.04 -11.63
N VAL A 208 15.80 -4.47 -11.06
CA VAL A 208 15.02 -5.03 -9.96
C VAL A 208 13.54 -5.09 -10.39
N ASN A 209 12.80 -6.08 -9.88
CA ASN A 209 11.36 -6.19 -10.08
C ASN A 209 10.73 -6.72 -8.79
N SER A 210 10.83 -5.92 -7.75
CA SER A 210 10.27 -6.23 -6.43
C SER A 210 9.65 -4.98 -5.80
N GLN A 211 8.67 -5.18 -4.92
CA GLN A 211 7.99 -4.10 -4.21
C GLN A 211 7.84 -4.46 -2.74
N PRO A 212 7.96 -3.49 -1.84
CA PRO A 212 8.32 -2.09 -2.12
C PRO A 212 9.78 -1.96 -2.54
N PHE A 213 10.12 -0.91 -3.27
CA PHE A 213 11.49 -0.59 -3.63
C PHE A 213 11.64 0.92 -3.64
N TYR A 214 12.52 1.44 -2.78
CA TYR A 214 12.70 2.86 -2.51
C TYR A 214 14.05 3.32 -3.02
N ILE A 215 14.04 4.46 -3.73
CA ILE A 215 15.24 5.07 -4.29
C ILE A 215 15.17 6.57 -4.02
N ILE A 216 16.25 7.15 -3.53
CA ILE A 216 16.34 8.61 -3.38
C ILE A 216 17.20 9.14 -4.53
N ILE A 217 16.66 10.13 -5.27
CA ILE A 217 17.34 10.71 -6.42
C ILE A 217 17.35 12.25 -6.34
N ASP A 218 18.36 12.83 -6.97
CA ASP A 218 18.40 14.27 -7.26
C ASP A 218 17.50 14.53 -8.49
N PRO A 219 16.48 15.42 -8.37
CA PRO A 219 15.61 15.71 -9.51
C PRO A 219 16.29 16.39 -10.68
N ASN A 220 17.44 17.02 -10.49
CA ASN A 220 18.12 17.81 -11.53
C ASN A 220 18.93 16.94 -12.49
N ASN A 221 19.64 15.94 -11.96
CA ASN A 221 20.55 15.09 -12.75
C ASN A 221 20.21 13.58 -12.69
N PHE A 222 19.20 13.21 -11.91
CA PHE A 222 18.75 11.82 -11.70
C PHE A 222 19.78 10.93 -11.00
N GLN A 223 20.78 11.53 -10.35
CA GLN A 223 21.77 10.78 -9.57
C GLN A 223 21.09 10.08 -8.40
N ILE A 224 21.42 8.79 -8.21
CA ILE A 224 20.95 8.02 -7.04
C ILE A 224 21.82 8.45 -5.85
N LEU A 225 21.18 8.88 -4.79
CA LEU A 225 21.83 9.51 -3.63
C LEU A 225 22.27 8.53 -2.55
N ASN A 226 21.70 7.30 -2.53
CA ASN A 226 22.08 6.23 -1.58
C ASN A 226 21.62 4.85 -2.07
N UNK A 227 21.77 3.79 -1.58
CA UNK A 227 21.47 2.64 -1.89
C UNK A 227 20.17 2.47 -1.86
N PRO A 228 19.61 1.98 -2.85
CA PRO A 228 18.20 1.69 -2.77
C PRO A 228 17.85 0.55 -1.81
N VAL A 229 16.62 0.61 -1.24
CA VAL A 229 16.17 -0.38 -0.27
C VAL A 229 14.81 -0.96 -0.64
N GLY A 230 14.51 -2.17 -0.13
CA GLY A 230 13.21 -2.80 -0.26
C GLY A 230 12.39 -2.68 1.02
N TYR A 231 11.74 -3.78 1.42
CA TYR A 231 10.95 -3.85 2.65
C TYR A 231 11.86 -3.67 3.87
N MET A 232 11.63 -2.62 4.64
CA MET A 232 12.47 -2.22 5.77
C MET A 232 11.56 -1.82 6.94
N PRO A 233 11.11 -2.82 7.73
CA PRO A 233 10.10 -2.56 8.77
C PRO A 233 10.65 -1.89 10.04
N ASP A 234 11.98 -1.83 10.23
CA ASP A 234 12.56 -1.12 11.36
C ASP A 234 12.54 0.38 11.08
N VAL A 235 11.97 1.14 12.02
CA VAL A 235 11.79 2.59 11.90
C VAL A 235 13.14 3.32 11.86
N ASN A 236 14.11 2.89 12.68
CA ASN A 236 15.42 3.54 12.75
C ASN A 236 16.24 3.30 11.49
N ASP A 237 16.17 2.08 10.95
CA ASP A 237 16.83 1.75 9.68
C ASP A 237 16.25 2.57 8.54
N TYR A 238 14.93 2.70 8.48
CA TYR A 238 14.26 3.48 7.44
C TYR A 238 14.57 4.97 7.56
N LEU A 239 14.60 5.52 8.81
CA LEU A 239 15.02 6.89 9.07
C LEU A 239 16.48 7.11 8.65
N SER A 240 17.36 6.14 8.92
CA SER A 240 18.78 6.21 8.52
C SER A 240 18.91 6.27 6.99
N PHE A 241 18.13 5.45 6.28
CA PHE A 241 18.06 5.47 4.81
C PHE A 241 17.63 6.85 4.30
N LEU A 242 16.55 7.42 4.85
CA LEU A 242 16.04 8.74 4.44
C LEU A 242 17.06 9.84 4.71
N ASN A 243 17.65 9.85 5.92
CA ASN A 243 18.63 10.88 6.32
C ASN A 243 19.91 10.78 5.50
N CYS A 244 20.37 9.58 5.17
CA CYS A 244 21.55 9.38 4.32
C CYS A 244 21.34 10.03 2.94
N GLY A 245 20.22 9.76 2.29
CA GLY A 245 19.91 10.35 0.98
C GLY A 245 19.74 11.87 1.04
N LEU A 246 19.12 12.37 2.11
CA LEU A 246 18.95 13.81 2.31
C LEU A 246 20.29 14.53 2.53
N SER A 247 21.20 13.91 3.30
CA SER A 247 22.54 14.44 3.55
C SER A 247 23.35 14.53 2.26
N GLU A 248 23.30 13.47 1.44
CA GLU A 248 23.99 13.46 0.13
C GLU A 248 23.43 14.53 -0.82
N TYR A 249 22.10 14.71 -0.85
CA TYR A 249 21.48 15.78 -1.63
C TYR A 249 22.00 17.15 -1.25
N ARG A 250 22.08 17.45 0.06
CA ARG A 250 22.57 18.72 0.57
C ARG A 250 24.07 18.92 0.23
N SER A 251 24.88 17.88 0.42
CA SER A 251 26.31 17.92 0.12
C SER A 251 26.60 18.13 -1.37
N SER A 252 25.76 17.57 -2.26
CA SER A 252 25.94 17.76 -3.71
C SER A 252 25.68 19.20 -4.16
N LYS A 253 24.95 19.99 -3.37
CA LYS A 253 24.67 21.40 -3.68
C LYS A 253 25.74 22.36 -3.20
N GLU A 254 26.56 21.94 -2.25
CA GLU A 254 27.65 22.77 -1.71
C GLU A 254 28.90 22.67 -2.57
N LYS A 255 28.94 21.77 -3.55
CA LYS A 255 30.03 21.59 -4.54
C LYS A 255 29.75 22.38 -5.80
#